data_cdfb7b822d7e539cb2c4a692b6013b61
#
_entry.id   cdfb7b822d7e539cb2c4a692b6013b61
#
_cell.length_a   1.000
_cell.length_b   1.000
_cell.length_c   1.000
_cell.angle_alpha   90.00
_cell.angle_beta   90.00
_cell.angle_gamma   90.00
#
_symmetry.space_group_name_H-M   'P 1'
#
loop_
_entity.id
_entity.type
_entity.pdbx_description
1 polymer ?
#
loop_
_entity_poly.entity_id
_entity_poly.type
_entity_poly.pdbx_seq_one_letter_code
_entity_poly.pdbx_strand_id
1 'polypeptide(L)'
;LLGLSASAAEPLVLPVWPGRDAGTLESEEKVKDIPKGTLNKDLPSRFVSNVKWPTMTVHLPEPGKASGAAVVICPGGGYGGVAIDMEGHDIARWLNTLGAAGIVLKYRVPRPAESKDELPWPLQDAQRAIRTARARAAEWKLDPKKIGILGFSAGGHLASTAATHFDAGKPDAADP
;
A
#
# COMPACT_ATOMS: atom_id res chain seq x y z
N LEU A 1 -36.73 -3.71 14.52
CA LEU A 1 -35.30 -3.85 14.74
C LEU A 1 -34.57 -3.16 13.59
N LEU A 2 -34.18 -1.90 13.81
CA LEU A 2 -33.32 -1.15 12.89
C LEU A 2 -31.91 -1.77 12.97
N GLY A 3 -31.51 -2.50 11.94
CA GLY A 3 -30.17 -2.97 11.78
C GLY A 3 -29.23 -1.75 11.58
N LEU A 4 -28.40 -1.43 12.57
CA LEU A 4 -27.29 -0.55 12.41
C LEU A 4 -26.35 -1.20 11.37
N SER A 5 -26.36 -0.67 10.15
CA SER A 5 -25.34 -0.98 9.16
C SER A 5 -24.00 -0.50 9.74
N ALA A 6 -23.14 -1.43 10.11
CA ALA A 6 -21.78 -1.08 10.52
C ALA A 6 -21.10 -0.44 9.31
N SER A 7 -20.88 0.86 9.37
CA SER A 7 -20.07 1.57 8.37
C SER A 7 -18.69 0.96 8.33
N ALA A 8 -18.14 0.78 7.13
CA ALA A 8 -16.73 0.42 6.98
C ALA A 8 -15.88 1.45 7.75
N ALA A 9 -14.90 0.96 8.52
CA ALA A 9 -14.01 1.84 9.25
C ALA A 9 -13.20 2.70 8.26
N GLU A 10 -12.92 3.94 8.64
CA GLU A 10 -12.02 4.81 7.88
C GLU A 10 -10.67 4.11 7.69
N PRO A 11 -10.07 4.21 6.50
CA PRO A 11 -8.78 3.60 6.23
C PRO A 11 -7.68 4.14 7.15
N LEU A 12 -6.86 3.26 7.70
CA LEU A 12 -5.73 3.63 8.55
C LEU A 12 -4.51 3.96 7.68
N VAL A 13 -3.98 5.17 7.81
CA VAL A 13 -2.76 5.59 7.10
C VAL A 13 -1.56 5.52 8.04
N LEU A 14 -0.50 4.83 7.60
CA LEU A 14 0.72 4.63 8.37
C LEU A 14 1.95 4.98 7.52
N PRO A 15 2.99 5.58 8.11
CA PRO A 15 4.28 5.69 7.44
C PRO A 15 4.90 4.29 7.26
N VAL A 16 5.55 4.06 6.13
CA VAL A 16 6.35 2.83 5.92
C VAL A 16 7.58 2.83 6.82
N TRP A 17 8.19 4.01 7.00
CA TRP A 17 9.39 4.20 7.82
C TRP A 17 9.08 5.13 9.00
N PRO A 18 9.00 4.63 10.24
CA PRO A 18 8.77 5.47 11.41
C PRO A 18 9.97 6.39 11.70
N GLY A 19 9.72 7.49 12.42
CA GLY A 19 10.78 8.39 12.88
C GLY A 19 11.30 9.41 11.86
N ARG A 20 10.74 9.47 10.65
CA ARG A 20 11.00 10.56 9.69
C ARG A 20 9.96 11.67 9.85
N ASP A 21 10.36 12.90 9.57
CA ASP A 21 9.44 14.04 9.56
C ASP A 21 8.52 13.97 8.33
N ALA A 22 7.31 13.45 8.55
CA ALA A 22 6.31 13.26 7.51
C ALA A 22 5.91 14.57 6.86
N GLY A 23 5.65 15.61 7.64
CA GLY A 23 5.05 16.86 7.15
C GLY A 23 5.88 17.55 6.07
N THR A 24 7.19 17.66 6.27
CA THR A 24 8.09 18.30 5.32
C THR A 24 8.21 17.51 4.01
N LEU A 25 8.29 16.17 4.10
CA LEU A 25 8.50 15.32 2.93
C LEU A 25 7.22 15.16 2.09
N GLU A 26 6.05 15.12 2.72
CA GLU A 26 4.76 15.08 2.02
C GLU A 26 4.46 16.37 1.26
N SER A 27 4.91 17.52 1.77
CA SER A 27 4.69 18.82 1.11
C SER A 27 5.36 18.93 -0.27
N GLU A 28 6.32 18.07 -0.58
CA GLU A 28 6.99 18.01 -1.88
C GLU A 28 6.25 17.13 -2.90
N GLU A 29 5.28 16.36 -2.48
CA GLU A 29 4.49 15.50 -3.38
C GLU A 29 3.66 16.34 -4.34
N LYS A 30 3.59 15.90 -5.59
CA LYS A 30 2.77 16.53 -6.62
C LYS A 30 1.59 15.61 -6.94
N VAL A 31 0.39 16.13 -6.69
CA VAL A 31 -0.85 15.41 -6.96
C VAL A 31 -1.49 15.98 -8.22
N LYS A 32 -1.84 15.12 -9.15
CA LYS A 32 -2.53 15.47 -10.39
C LYS A 32 -3.73 14.56 -10.58
N ASP A 33 -4.88 15.14 -10.90
CA ASP A 33 -6.02 14.36 -11.36
C ASP A 33 -5.73 13.76 -12.73
N ILE A 34 -6.05 12.49 -12.89
CA ILE A 34 -5.93 11.78 -14.16
C ILE A 34 -7.32 11.42 -14.68
N PRO A 35 -7.49 11.32 -16.01
CA PRO A 35 -8.76 10.94 -16.58
C PRO A 35 -9.27 9.62 -15.97
N LYS A 36 -10.47 9.67 -15.45
CA LYS A 36 -11.13 8.49 -14.91
C LYS A 36 -11.42 7.51 -16.05
N GLY A 37 -11.05 6.27 -15.86
CA GLY A 37 -11.57 5.19 -16.67
C GLY A 37 -13.09 5.05 -16.49
N THR A 38 -13.68 4.06 -17.07
CA THR A 38 -15.15 3.85 -17.09
C THR A 38 -15.72 3.41 -15.71
N LEU A 39 -14.88 3.09 -14.71
CA LEU A 39 -15.28 2.29 -13.56
C LEU A 39 -15.96 3.02 -12.41
N ASN A 40 -15.70 4.25 -12.12
CA ASN A 40 -16.49 5.01 -11.13
C ASN A 40 -16.19 6.51 -11.21
N LYS A 41 -17.07 7.25 -11.87
CA LYS A 41 -16.87 8.68 -12.12
C LYS A 41 -16.93 9.54 -10.86
N ASP A 42 -17.50 9.01 -9.78
CA ASP A 42 -17.72 9.75 -8.53
C ASP A 42 -16.54 9.65 -7.56
N LEU A 43 -15.61 8.71 -7.79
CA LEU A 43 -14.42 8.55 -6.98
C LEU A 43 -13.24 9.40 -7.52
N PRO A 44 -12.33 9.84 -6.64
CA PRO A 44 -11.11 10.53 -7.07
C PRO A 44 -10.25 9.63 -7.96
N SER A 45 -9.47 10.22 -8.86
CA SER A 45 -8.51 9.53 -9.69
C SER A 45 -7.24 10.35 -9.74
N ARG A 46 -6.36 10.13 -8.77
CA ARG A 46 -5.14 10.92 -8.56
C ARG A 46 -3.90 10.14 -8.98
N PHE A 47 -2.97 10.88 -9.55
CA PHE A 47 -1.59 10.45 -9.78
C PHE A 47 -0.69 11.25 -8.85
N VAL A 48 0.06 10.54 -7.99
CA VAL A 48 0.97 11.16 -7.02
C VAL A 48 2.41 10.93 -7.46
N SER A 49 3.18 12.00 -7.60
CA SER A 49 4.59 11.95 -8.00
C SER A 49 5.47 12.67 -6.98
N ASN A 50 6.78 12.51 -7.12
CA ASN A 50 7.76 13.01 -6.16
C ASN A 50 7.51 12.50 -4.73
N VAL A 51 7.17 11.23 -4.61
CA VAL A 51 6.91 10.59 -3.32
C VAL A 51 8.24 10.35 -2.61
N LYS A 52 8.51 11.12 -1.56
CA LYS A 52 9.68 10.94 -0.68
C LYS A 52 9.28 10.31 0.66
N TRP A 53 8.00 10.41 1.00
CA TRP A 53 7.42 9.87 2.22
C TRP A 53 6.45 8.72 1.89
N PRO A 54 6.94 7.47 1.92
CA PRO A 54 6.09 6.33 1.60
C PRO A 54 5.13 6.05 2.73
N THR A 55 3.87 5.79 2.36
CA THR A 55 2.81 5.42 3.30
C THR A 55 2.11 4.14 2.86
N MET A 56 1.52 3.45 3.84
CA MET A 56 0.56 2.37 3.58
C MET A 56 -0.81 2.80 4.10
N THR A 57 -1.83 2.63 3.26
CA THR A 57 -3.22 2.85 3.64
C THR A 57 -3.92 1.50 3.75
N VAL A 58 -4.34 1.17 4.96
CA VAL A 58 -4.95 -0.12 5.29
C VAL A 58 -6.46 -0.01 5.21
N HIS A 59 -7.07 -0.72 4.26
CA HIS A 59 -8.50 -0.89 4.11
C HIS A 59 -8.90 -2.25 4.66
N LEU A 60 -9.58 -2.27 5.80
CA LEU A 60 -10.09 -3.50 6.39
C LEU A 60 -11.50 -3.80 5.89
N PRO A 61 -11.85 -5.07 5.65
CA PRO A 61 -13.22 -5.45 5.33
C PRO A 61 -14.17 -5.20 6.51
N GLU A 62 -15.46 -5.13 6.22
CA GLU A 62 -16.48 -4.98 7.26
C GLU A 62 -16.34 -6.04 8.36
N PRO A 63 -16.60 -5.67 9.62
CA PRO A 63 -16.63 -6.64 10.70
C PRO A 63 -17.53 -7.85 10.39
N GLY A 64 -17.00 -9.05 10.61
CA GLY A 64 -17.73 -10.31 10.34
C GLY A 64 -17.58 -10.85 8.90
N LYS A 65 -17.00 -10.09 7.97
CA LYS A 65 -16.70 -10.55 6.61
C LYS A 65 -15.22 -10.88 6.37
N ALA A 66 -14.35 -10.60 7.34
CA ALA A 66 -12.91 -10.78 7.19
C ALA A 66 -12.51 -12.24 7.05
N SER A 67 -11.80 -12.59 5.99
CA SER A 67 -11.22 -13.91 5.73
C SER A 67 -9.85 -14.12 6.41
N GLY A 68 -9.28 -13.05 6.97
CA GLY A 68 -7.90 -12.98 7.45
C GLY A 68 -6.85 -12.78 6.35
N ALA A 69 -7.24 -12.82 5.08
CA ALA A 69 -6.32 -12.54 3.98
C ALA A 69 -6.06 -11.03 3.82
N ALA A 70 -4.85 -10.69 3.37
CA ALA A 70 -4.50 -9.31 3.02
C ALA A 70 -3.63 -9.27 1.76
N VAL A 71 -3.70 -8.17 1.03
CA VAL A 71 -2.89 -7.93 -0.17
C VAL A 71 -2.25 -6.54 -0.09
N VAL A 72 -0.92 -6.48 -0.17
CA VAL A 72 -0.19 -5.25 -0.41
C VAL A 72 -0.33 -4.89 -1.88
N ILE A 73 -0.84 -3.71 -2.17
CA ILE A 73 -1.15 -3.24 -3.52
C ILE A 73 -0.13 -2.20 -3.92
N CYS A 74 0.57 -2.44 -5.02
CA CYS A 74 1.55 -1.53 -5.61
C CYS A 74 0.97 -0.91 -6.89
N PRO A 75 0.47 0.35 -6.86
CA PRO A 75 -0.03 1.01 -8.06
C PRO A 75 1.07 1.22 -9.11
N GLY A 76 0.69 1.30 -10.39
CA GLY A 76 1.60 1.65 -11.47
C GLY A 76 1.85 3.15 -11.58
N GLY A 77 2.70 3.53 -12.52
CA GLY A 77 3.06 4.92 -12.78
C GLY A 77 4.47 5.10 -13.33
N GLY A 78 5.04 4.05 -13.93
CA GLY A 78 6.35 4.11 -14.60
C GLY A 78 7.53 4.44 -13.69
N TYR A 79 7.40 4.24 -12.38
CA TYR A 79 8.35 4.71 -11.35
C TYR A 79 8.56 6.23 -11.30
N GLY A 80 7.77 7.00 -12.05
CA GLY A 80 7.72 8.46 -11.96
C GLY A 80 6.66 8.98 -10.98
N GLY A 81 5.72 8.13 -10.62
CA GLY A 81 4.62 8.39 -9.70
C GLY A 81 3.79 7.13 -9.47
N VAL A 82 2.62 7.28 -8.84
CA VAL A 82 1.68 6.19 -8.53
C VAL A 82 0.25 6.61 -8.82
N ALA A 83 -0.51 5.77 -9.54
CA ALA A 83 -1.95 5.93 -9.80
C ALA A 83 -2.73 5.48 -8.56
N ILE A 84 -2.66 6.28 -7.50
CA ILE A 84 -2.99 5.88 -6.12
C ILE A 84 -4.44 5.45 -5.93
N ASP A 85 -5.38 6.06 -6.65
CA ASP A 85 -6.80 5.73 -6.50
C ASP A 85 -7.19 4.53 -7.34
N MET A 86 -7.06 4.63 -8.66
CA MET A 86 -7.57 3.63 -9.60
C MET A 86 -6.90 2.26 -9.45
N GLU A 87 -5.58 2.25 -9.24
CA GLU A 87 -4.79 1.02 -9.10
C GLU A 87 -4.41 0.72 -7.63
N GLY A 88 -4.89 1.53 -6.70
CA GLY A 88 -4.67 1.40 -5.26
C GLY A 88 -5.96 1.29 -4.49
N HIS A 89 -6.57 2.45 -4.15
CA HIS A 89 -7.74 2.50 -3.26
C HIS A 89 -8.97 1.78 -3.83
N ASP A 90 -9.22 1.83 -5.14
CA ASP A 90 -10.36 1.12 -5.76
C ASP A 90 -10.17 -0.39 -5.67
N ILE A 91 -8.95 -0.87 -5.88
CA ILE A 91 -8.60 -2.28 -5.74
C ILE A 91 -8.74 -2.73 -4.28
N ALA A 92 -8.30 -1.90 -3.32
CA ALA A 92 -8.46 -2.21 -1.90
C ALA A 92 -9.94 -2.34 -1.51
N ARG A 93 -10.81 -1.42 -1.98
CA ARG A 93 -12.25 -1.51 -1.76
C ARG A 93 -12.86 -2.76 -2.40
N TRP A 94 -12.43 -3.11 -3.60
CA TRP A 94 -12.86 -4.36 -4.24
C TRP A 94 -12.45 -5.59 -3.42
N LEU A 95 -11.20 -5.67 -2.94
CA LEU A 95 -10.73 -6.76 -2.08
C LEU A 95 -11.56 -6.86 -0.80
N ASN A 96 -11.97 -5.72 -0.21
CA ASN A 96 -12.83 -5.73 0.96
C ASN A 96 -14.19 -6.39 0.69
N THR A 97 -14.75 -6.29 -0.53
CA THR A 97 -15.99 -7.00 -0.90
C THR A 97 -15.80 -8.53 -0.90
N LEU A 98 -14.56 -9.00 -1.07
CA LEU A 98 -14.18 -10.40 -1.03
C LEU A 98 -13.74 -10.85 0.38
N GLY A 99 -13.81 -9.98 1.38
CA GLY A 99 -13.39 -10.24 2.74
C GLY A 99 -11.88 -10.18 2.96
N ALA A 100 -11.09 -9.73 1.99
CA ALA A 100 -9.66 -9.53 2.13
C ALA A 100 -9.33 -8.06 2.46
N ALA A 101 -8.31 -7.81 3.28
CA ALA A 101 -7.80 -6.47 3.50
C ALA A 101 -6.96 -6.01 2.31
N GLY A 102 -7.12 -4.74 1.91
CA GLY A 102 -6.26 -4.09 0.91
C GLY A 102 -5.30 -3.11 1.58
N ILE A 103 -4.01 -3.23 1.33
CA ILE A 103 -2.97 -2.36 1.89
C ILE A 103 -2.32 -1.61 0.73
N VAL A 104 -2.75 -0.40 0.48
CA VAL A 104 -2.26 0.43 -0.64
C VAL A 104 -0.91 1.02 -0.27
N LEU A 105 0.12 0.71 -1.05
CA LEU A 105 1.46 1.21 -0.85
C LEU A 105 1.73 2.40 -1.78
N LYS A 106 1.86 3.60 -1.20
CA LYS A 106 2.42 4.77 -1.86
C LYS A 106 3.94 4.72 -1.68
N TYR A 107 4.64 4.06 -2.60
CA TYR A 107 6.09 3.85 -2.52
C TYR A 107 6.90 5.04 -3.05
N ARG A 108 8.16 5.18 -2.62
CA ARG A 108 9.05 6.28 -3.01
C ARG A 108 9.38 6.29 -4.49
N VAL A 109 9.14 7.41 -5.16
CA VAL A 109 9.45 7.64 -6.58
C VAL A 109 9.68 9.14 -6.84
N PRO A 110 10.55 9.51 -7.81
CA PRO A 110 11.53 8.65 -8.48
C PRO A 110 12.70 8.31 -7.56
N ARG A 111 13.47 7.28 -7.91
CA ARG A 111 14.76 7.03 -7.24
C ARG A 111 15.75 8.13 -7.65
N PRO A 112 16.44 8.81 -6.71
CA PRO A 112 17.51 9.73 -7.07
C PRO A 112 18.62 9.02 -7.82
N ALA A 113 19.18 9.67 -8.84
CA ALA A 113 20.28 9.12 -9.64
C ALA A 113 21.53 8.83 -8.77
N GLU A 114 21.71 9.63 -7.71
CA GLU A 114 22.84 9.56 -6.79
C GLU A 114 22.66 8.53 -5.67
N SER A 115 21.52 7.84 -5.62
CA SER A 115 21.27 6.86 -4.57
C SER A 115 22.28 5.73 -4.62
N LYS A 116 22.99 5.55 -3.49
CA LYS A 116 23.97 4.48 -3.26
C LYS A 116 23.38 3.26 -2.59
N ASP A 117 22.04 3.23 -2.40
CA ASP A 117 21.36 2.11 -1.77
C ASP A 117 21.55 0.84 -2.62
N GLU A 118 21.87 -0.26 -1.99
CA GLU A 118 22.03 -1.56 -2.66
C GLU A 118 20.72 -2.01 -3.33
N LEU A 119 19.58 -1.78 -2.65
CA LEU A 119 18.27 -2.09 -3.19
C LEU A 119 17.54 -0.82 -3.63
N PRO A 120 16.76 -0.87 -4.72
CA PRO A 120 15.89 0.24 -5.12
C PRO A 120 14.88 0.60 -4.03
N TRP A 121 14.66 1.90 -3.81
CA TRP A 121 13.73 2.40 -2.79
C TRP A 121 12.32 1.80 -2.84
N PRO A 122 11.68 1.66 -4.03
CA PRO A 122 10.39 1.01 -4.10
C PRO A 122 10.40 -0.42 -3.56
N LEU A 123 11.49 -1.18 -3.82
CA LEU A 123 11.62 -2.55 -3.33
C LEU A 123 11.77 -2.60 -1.81
N GLN A 124 12.57 -1.72 -1.23
CA GLN A 124 12.69 -1.59 0.22
C GLN A 124 11.33 -1.29 0.86
N ASP A 125 10.56 -0.36 0.26
CA ASP A 125 9.24 0.02 0.75
C ASP A 125 8.24 -1.14 0.67
N ALA A 126 8.25 -1.91 -0.43
CA ALA A 126 7.37 -3.06 -0.61
C ALA A 126 7.69 -4.20 0.38
N GLN A 127 8.97 -4.53 0.54
CA GLN A 127 9.42 -5.53 1.50
C GLN A 127 9.02 -5.14 2.92
N ARG A 128 9.21 -3.85 3.29
CA ARG A 128 8.83 -3.37 4.60
C ARG A 128 7.32 -3.36 4.81
N ALA A 129 6.54 -2.98 3.81
CA ALA A 129 5.08 -3.03 3.90
C ALA A 129 4.56 -4.45 4.18
N ILE A 130 5.14 -5.47 3.54
CA ILE A 130 4.82 -6.87 3.78
C ILE A 130 5.20 -7.28 5.21
N ARG A 131 6.39 -6.91 5.68
CA ARG A 131 6.84 -7.22 7.05
C ARG A 131 5.95 -6.54 8.09
N THR A 132 5.65 -5.26 7.90
CA THR A 132 4.74 -4.51 8.79
C THR A 132 3.35 -5.14 8.83
N ALA A 133 2.81 -5.56 7.69
CA ALA A 133 1.51 -6.24 7.64
C ALA A 133 1.53 -7.56 8.44
N ARG A 134 2.61 -8.32 8.36
CA ARG A 134 2.79 -9.55 9.14
C ARG A 134 2.95 -9.28 10.63
N ALA A 135 3.76 -8.29 11.00
CA ALA A 135 3.98 -7.91 12.40
C ALA A 135 2.70 -7.40 13.08
N ARG A 136 1.85 -6.69 12.33
CA ARG A 136 0.58 -6.15 12.82
C ARG A 136 -0.63 -7.04 12.52
N ALA A 137 -0.41 -8.27 12.08
CA ALA A 137 -1.49 -9.16 11.67
C ALA A 137 -2.53 -9.38 12.78
N ALA A 138 -2.10 -9.57 14.03
CA ALA A 138 -3.00 -9.74 15.17
C ALA A 138 -3.87 -8.50 15.42
N GLU A 139 -3.28 -7.29 15.33
CA GLU A 139 -3.98 -6.02 15.51
C GLU A 139 -5.07 -5.83 14.44
N TRP A 140 -4.76 -6.18 13.20
CA TRP A 140 -5.67 -6.02 12.05
C TRP A 140 -6.55 -7.24 11.80
N LYS A 141 -6.50 -8.26 12.67
CA LYS A 141 -7.24 -9.53 12.53
C LYS A 141 -6.94 -10.26 11.22
N LEU A 142 -5.67 -10.25 10.81
CA LEU A 142 -5.15 -10.93 9.64
C LEU A 142 -4.45 -12.24 10.04
N ASP A 143 -4.36 -13.15 9.08
CA ASP A 143 -3.48 -14.33 9.15
C ASP A 143 -2.12 -13.97 8.51
N PRO A 144 -1.01 -13.95 9.26
CA PRO A 144 0.29 -13.58 8.71
C PRO A 144 0.78 -14.51 7.59
N LYS A 145 0.16 -15.69 7.45
CA LYS A 145 0.44 -16.65 6.36
C LYS A 145 -0.39 -16.39 5.10
N LYS A 146 -1.37 -15.48 5.16
CA LYS A 146 -2.28 -15.14 4.06
C LYS A 146 -2.07 -13.70 3.58
N ILE A 147 -0.82 -13.22 3.56
CA ILE A 147 -0.48 -11.88 3.08
C ILE A 147 0.25 -12.00 1.75
N GLY A 148 -0.39 -11.49 0.70
CA GLY A 148 0.14 -11.44 -0.65
C GLY A 148 0.55 -10.04 -1.09
N ILE A 149 1.09 -9.95 -2.30
CA ILE A 149 1.41 -8.69 -2.98
C ILE A 149 0.83 -8.72 -4.39
N LEU A 150 0.33 -7.58 -4.86
CA LEU A 150 -0.25 -7.36 -6.18
C LEU A 150 0.24 -6.03 -6.72
N GLY A 151 0.36 -5.89 -8.01
CA GLY A 151 0.73 -4.61 -8.61
C GLY A 151 0.32 -4.47 -10.06
N PHE A 152 0.35 -3.23 -10.53
CA PHE A 152 -0.04 -2.84 -11.88
C PHE A 152 1.14 -2.20 -12.61
N SER A 153 1.40 -2.55 -13.86
CA SER A 153 2.48 -1.94 -14.67
C SER A 153 3.82 -1.93 -13.91
N ALA A 154 4.41 -0.76 -13.64
CA ALA A 154 5.62 -0.64 -12.82
C ALA A 154 5.43 -1.22 -11.41
N GLY A 155 4.24 -1.09 -10.81
CA GLY A 155 3.90 -1.76 -9.55
C GLY A 155 3.84 -3.29 -9.69
N GLY A 156 3.45 -3.81 -10.85
CA GLY A 156 3.52 -5.24 -11.18
C GLY A 156 4.96 -5.74 -11.25
N HIS A 157 5.85 -4.97 -11.86
CA HIS A 157 7.29 -5.22 -11.82
C HIS A 157 7.81 -5.21 -10.38
N LEU A 158 7.39 -4.22 -9.58
CA LEU A 158 7.75 -4.14 -8.17
C LEU A 158 7.28 -5.37 -7.38
N ALA A 159 6.03 -5.79 -7.58
CA ALA A 159 5.46 -6.96 -6.91
C ALA A 159 6.21 -8.25 -7.26
N SER A 160 6.53 -8.47 -8.53
CA SER A 160 7.31 -9.63 -8.97
C SER A 160 8.76 -9.58 -8.46
N THR A 161 9.36 -8.40 -8.42
CA THR A 161 10.69 -8.22 -7.84
C THR A 161 10.69 -8.54 -6.34
N ALA A 162 9.70 -8.05 -5.59
CA ALA A 162 9.57 -8.36 -4.17
C ALA A 162 9.35 -9.87 -3.91
N ALA A 163 8.65 -10.57 -4.81
CA ALA A 163 8.44 -12.01 -4.71
C ALA A 163 9.70 -12.84 -4.99
N THR A 164 10.65 -12.32 -5.76
CA THR A 164 11.90 -13.02 -6.13
C THR A 164 13.12 -12.55 -5.33
N HIS A 165 13.06 -11.37 -4.72
CA HIS A 165 14.12 -10.81 -3.87
C HIS A 165 13.62 -10.71 -2.42
N PHE A 166 13.30 -11.85 -1.83
CA PHE A 166 12.88 -11.92 -0.43
C PHE A 166 14.07 -12.27 0.48
N ASP A 167 14.00 -11.80 1.72
CA ASP A 167 14.90 -12.20 2.79
C ASP A 167 14.12 -12.91 3.92
N ALA A 168 14.84 -13.65 4.76
CA ALA A 168 14.22 -14.33 5.91
C ALA A 168 13.81 -13.33 7.02
N GLY A 169 14.18 -12.06 6.87
CA GLY A 169 14.04 -11.06 7.91
C GLY A 169 14.98 -11.31 9.10
N LYS A 170 14.84 -10.49 10.13
CA LYS A 170 15.53 -10.63 11.41
C LYS A 170 14.47 -10.79 12.49
N PRO A 171 14.23 -12.01 13.00
CA PRO A 171 13.15 -12.29 13.95
C PRO A 171 13.19 -11.42 15.22
N ASP A 172 14.40 -11.04 15.65
CA ASP A 172 14.63 -10.26 16.88
C ASP A 172 14.76 -8.75 16.62
N ALA A 173 14.52 -8.28 15.41
CA ALA A 173 14.57 -6.85 15.12
C ALA A 173 13.39 -6.14 15.80
N ALA A 174 13.68 -5.08 16.54
CA ALA A 174 12.64 -4.22 17.13
C ALA A 174 11.77 -3.51 16.08
N ASP A 175 12.24 -3.49 14.83
CA ASP A 175 11.61 -2.91 13.67
C ASP A 175 11.47 -3.99 12.57
N PRO A 176 10.25 -4.34 12.15
CA PRO A 176 9.98 -5.43 11.23
C PRO A 176 10.51 -5.21 9.82
#